data_8776962679c0e228b9c2f50c48067646
#
_entry.id   8776962679c0e228b9c2f50c48067646
#
_cell.length_a   1.000
_cell.length_b   1.000
_cell.length_c   1.000
_cell.angle_alpha   90.00
_cell.angle_beta   90.00
_cell.angle_gamma   90.00
#
_symmetry.space_group_name_H-M   'P 1'
#
loop_
_entity.id
_entity.type
_entity.pdbx_description
1 polymer ?
#
loop_
_entity_poly.entity_id
_entity_poly.type
_entity_poly.pdbx_seq_one_letter_code
_entity_poly.pdbx_strand_id
1 'polypeptide(L)'
;MKLLLQSDGGSRGNPGPAAYGFVVQDISQDAGKILEKCGNYLGVTTNNQAEYAGLINGLKWVVQNYPDTYLRVQMDSLLIVSQVKGDYKVKHPDILPRYLEAMDLLGKLKSYTILYVPRAENALADSLVNAALDART
;
A
#
# COMPACT_ATOMS: atom_id res chain seq x y z
N MET A 1 17.96 -1.89 -10.15
CA MET A 1 16.57 -2.23 -10.43
C MET A 1 15.67 -1.18 -9.84
N LYS A 2 14.59 -0.87 -10.52
CA LYS A 2 13.61 0.13 -10.08
C LYS A 2 12.23 -0.49 -10.11
N LEU A 3 11.54 -0.47 -8.97
CA LEU A 3 10.21 -1.04 -8.82
C LEU A 3 9.19 0.04 -8.46
N LEU A 4 7.94 -0.18 -8.86
CA LEU A 4 6.80 0.62 -8.48
C LEU A 4 5.86 -0.24 -7.65
N LEU A 5 5.55 0.22 -6.44
CA LEU A 5 4.49 -0.35 -5.60
C LEU A 5 3.31 0.61 -5.60
N GLN A 6 2.17 0.12 -6.06
CA GLN A 6 0.89 0.81 -5.91
C GLN A 6 0.06 0.03 -4.91
N SER A 7 -0.44 0.69 -3.88
CA SER A 7 -1.25 0.05 -2.86
C SER A 7 -2.50 0.85 -2.56
N ASP A 8 -3.52 0.16 -2.07
CA ASP A 8 -4.81 0.74 -1.74
C ASP A 8 -5.46 -0.10 -0.64
N GLY A 9 -6.44 0.46 0.00
CA GLY A 9 -7.26 -0.22 0.98
C GLY A 9 -8.56 0.53 1.17
N GLY A 10 -9.59 -0.19 1.57
CA GLY A 10 -10.87 0.46 1.79
C GLY A 10 -11.83 -0.40 2.59
N SER A 11 -12.82 0.25 3.16
CA SER A 11 -13.91 -0.41 3.87
C SER A 11 -15.25 0.04 3.31
N ARG A 12 -16.19 -0.89 3.24
CA ARG A 12 -17.59 -0.60 2.89
C ARG A 12 -18.36 -0.30 4.18
N GLY A 13 -18.39 0.98 4.54
CA GLY A 13 -18.71 1.46 5.89
C GLY A 13 -17.41 1.69 6.67
N ASN A 14 -17.41 2.57 7.66
CA ASN A 14 -16.19 2.93 8.39
C ASN A 14 -16.45 2.99 9.90
N PRO A 15 -16.26 1.87 10.64
CA PRO A 15 -15.74 0.58 10.20
C PRO A 15 -16.74 -0.23 9.39
N GLY A 16 -16.24 -1.21 8.65
CA GLY A 16 -17.04 -2.11 7.84
C GLY A 16 -16.18 -3.19 7.21
N PRO A 17 -16.78 -4.04 6.37
CA PRO A 17 -16.01 -5.02 5.61
C PRO A 17 -14.91 -4.31 4.82
N ALA A 18 -13.67 -4.75 4.98
CA ALA A 18 -12.49 -4.06 4.46
C ALA A 18 -11.58 -5.03 3.73
N ALA A 19 -10.81 -4.48 2.78
CA ALA A 19 -9.83 -5.22 2.02
C ALA A 19 -8.68 -4.30 1.63
N TYR A 20 -7.55 -4.91 1.24
CA TYR A 20 -6.44 -4.20 0.67
C TYR A 20 -6.04 -4.80 -0.67
N GLY A 21 -5.29 -4.04 -1.44
CA GLY A 21 -4.71 -4.51 -2.69
C GLY A 21 -3.38 -3.83 -2.94
N PHE A 22 -2.48 -4.55 -3.62
CA PHE A 22 -1.23 -3.94 -4.08
C PHE A 22 -0.78 -4.58 -5.38
N VAL A 23 0.01 -3.81 -6.14
CA VAL A 23 0.63 -4.23 -7.39
C VAL A 23 2.09 -3.82 -7.34
N VAL A 24 2.98 -4.74 -7.71
CA VAL A 24 4.41 -4.43 -7.85
C VAL A 24 4.79 -4.60 -9.32
N GLN A 25 5.39 -3.56 -9.88
CA GLN A 25 5.86 -3.55 -11.28
C GLN A 25 7.35 -3.26 -11.33
N ASP A 26 8.03 -3.93 -12.27
CA ASP A 26 9.39 -3.58 -12.64
C ASP A 26 9.31 -2.44 -13.67
N ILE A 27 9.80 -1.26 -13.29
CA ILE A 27 9.81 -0.08 -14.14
C ILE A 27 11.23 0.31 -14.57
N SER A 28 12.15 -0.63 -14.50
CA SER A 28 13.55 -0.41 -14.94
C SER A 28 13.65 -0.20 -16.44
N GLN A 29 12.64 -0.64 -17.19
CA GLN A 29 12.55 -0.49 -18.65
C GLN A 29 11.21 0.16 -19.02
N ASP A 30 11.08 0.60 -20.28
CA ASP A 30 9.97 1.43 -20.75
C ASP A 30 8.60 0.78 -20.59
N ALA A 31 8.50 -0.53 -20.75
CA ALA A 31 7.24 -1.24 -20.56
C ALA A 31 7.25 -1.91 -19.19
N GLY A 32 6.56 -1.34 -18.23
CA GLY A 32 6.47 -1.91 -16.88
C GLY A 32 5.97 -3.35 -16.91
N LYS A 33 6.61 -4.24 -16.14
CA LYS A 33 6.21 -5.63 -16.02
C LYS A 33 5.65 -5.86 -14.63
N ILE A 34 4.43 -6.40 -14.56
CA ILE A 34 3.83 -6.75 -13.26
C ILE A 34 4.53 -7.98 -12.70
N LEU A 35 5.10 -7.83 -11.51
CA LEU A 35 5.77 -8.90 -10.78
C LEU A 35 4.84 -9.58 -9.78
N GLU A 36 3.90 -8.83 -9.19
CA GLU A 36 2.95 -9.36 -8.23
C GLU A 36 1.69 -8.51 -8.20
N LYS A 37 0.54 -9.18 -8.05
CA LYS A 37 -0.76 -8.56 -7.76
C LYS A 37 -1.39 -9.30 -6.60
N CYS A 38 -1.92 -8.58 -5.62
CA CYS A 38 -2.54 -9.20 -4.46
C CYS A 38 -3.73 -8.38 -3.99
N GLY A 39 -4.82 -9.05 -3.70
CA GLY A 39 -5.98 -8.46 -3.04
C GLY A 39 -6.47 -9.41 -1.97
N ASN A 40 -6.70 -8.93 -0.75
CA ASN A 40 -7.14 -9.77 0.36
C ASN A 40 -8.20 -9.08 1.21
N TYR A 41 -9.19 -9.87 1.62
CA TYR A 41 -10.21 -9.45 2.56
C TYR A 41 -9.63 -9.42 3.99
N LEU A 42 -9.94 -8.36 4.75
CA LEU A 42 -9.43 -8.15 6.10
C LEU A 42 -10.43 -8.43 7.22
N GLY A 43 -11.70 -8.67 6.88
CA GLY A 43 -12.77 -8.64 7.86
C GLY A 43 -13.24 -7.21 8.12
N VAL A 44 -13.82 -6.94 9.27
CA VAL A 44 -14.35 -5.62 9.61
C VAL A 44 -13.26 -4.78 10.26
N THR A 45 -12.93 -3.65 9.64
CA THR A 45 -11.98 -2.68 10.19
C THR A 45 -12.23 -1.31 9.54
N THR A 46 -11.37 -0.33 9.87
CA THR A 46 -11.50 1.02 9.34
C THR A 46 -10.80 1.18 8.00
N ASN A 47 -11.19 2.23 7.30
CA ASN A 47 -10.57 2.59 6.01
C ASN A 47 -9.05 2.79 6.16
N ASN A 48 -8.61 3.52 7.18
CA ASN A 48 -7.18 3.78 7.38
C ASN A 48 -6.38 2.53 7.73
N GLN A 49 -6.97 1.60 8.50
CA GLN A 49 -6.33 0.31 8.77
C GLN A 49 -6.14 -0.49 7.47
N ALA A 50 -7.15 -0.51 6.61
CA ALA A 50 -7.06 -1.20 5.32
C ALA A 50 -6.00 -0.58 4.42
N GLU A 51 -5.91 0.74 4.38
CA GLU A 51 -4.90 1.45 3.61
C GLU A 51 -3.48 1.10 4.05
N TYR A 52 -3.23 1.10 5.37
CA TYR A 52 -1.92 0.68 5.90
C TYR A 52 -1.65 -0.80 5.62
N ALA A 53 -2.68 -1.65 5.68
CA ALA A 53 -2.51 -3.08 5.37
C ALA A 53 -2.00 -3.29 3.94
N GLY A 54 -2.52 -2.55 2.97
CA GLY A 54 -2.05 -2.60 1.59
C GLY A 54 -0.59 -2.19 1.47
N LEU A 55 -0.21 -1.07 2.09
CA LEU A 55 1.16 -0.60 2.09
C LEU A 55 2.11 -1.62 2.76
N ILE A 56 1.75 -2.09 3.95
CA ILE A 56 2.58 -3.02 4.72
C ILE A 56 2.78 -4.33 3.97
N ASN A 57 1.72 -4.91 3.43
CA ASN A 57 1.83 -6.20 2.73
C ASN A 57 2.60 -6.06 1.42
N GLY A 58 2.43 -4.96 0.71
CA GLY A 58 3.22 -4.66 -0.48
C GLY A 58 4.70 -4.49 -0.15
N LEU A 59 5.02 -3.75 0.91
CA LEU A 59 6.39 -3.57 1.36
C LEU A 59 7.04 -4.88 1.82
N LYS A 60 6.29 -5.74 2.53
CA LYS A 60 6.80 -7.07 2.92
C LYS A 60 7.22 -7.88 1.70
N TRP A 61 6.40 -7.87 0.65
CA TRP A 61 6.73 -8.59 -0.57
C TRP A 61 8.00 -8.06 -1.23
N VAL A 62 8.13 -6.72 -1.32
CA VAL A 62 9.32 -6.10 -1.93
C VAL A 62 10.58 -6.37 -1.10
N VAL A 63 10.51 -6.20 0.21
CA VAL A 63 11.66 -6.44 1.10
C VAL A 63 12.11 -7.91 1.02
N GLN A 64 11.16 -8.83 0.93
CA GLN A 64 11.45 -10.26 0.88
C GLN A 64 12.07 -10.68 -0.46
N ASN A 65 11.65 -10.07 -1.57
CA ASN A 65 12.04 -10.52 -2.90
C ASN A 65 13.09 -9.61 -3.56
N TYR A 66 13.09 -8.31 -3.29
CA TYR A 66 13.96 -7.33 -3.95
C TYR A 66 14.44 -6.25 -2.98
N PRO A 67 15.18 -6.60 -1.91
CA PRO A 67 15.56 -5.60 -0.89
C PRO A 67 16.51 -4.51 -1.39
N ASP A 68 17.26 -4.77 -2.48
CA ASP A 68 18.24 -3.83 -3.01
C ASP A 68 17.67 -2.91 -4.09
N THR A 69 16.36 -2.96 -4.31
CA THR A 69 15.72 -2.12 -5.32
C THR A 69 15.63 -0.66 -4.88
N TYR A 70 15.54 0.23 -5.87
CA TYR A 70 14.97 1.56 -5.66
C TYR A 70 13.46 1.43 -5.78
N LEU A 71 12.73 1.76 -4.73
CA LEU A 71 11.27 1.60 -4.70
C LEU A 71 10.57 2.95 -4.80
N ARG A 72 9.67 3.06 -5.77
CA ARG A 72 8.68 4.14 -5.81
C ARG A 72 7.36 3.59 -5.28
N VAL A 73 6.80 4.23 -4.25
CA VAL A 73 5.49 3.88 -3.69
C VAL A 73 4.49 4.94 -4.10
N GLN A 74 3.35 4.52 -4.62
CA GLN A 74 2.23 5.41 -4.98
C GLN A 74 0.97 4.96 -4.26
N MET A 75 0.30 5.92 -3.62
CA MET A 75 -0.97 5.71 -2.94
C MET A 75 -1.89 6.89 -3.21
N ASP A 76 -3.19 6.66 -3.15
CA ASP A 76 -4.19 7.72 -3.28
C ASP A 76 -4.75 8.18 -1.93
N SER A 77 -4.06 7.85 -0.83
CA SER A 77 -4.36 8.37 0.50
C SER A 77 -3.37 9.47 0.85
N LEU A 78 -3.80 10.73 0.76
CA LEU A 78 -2.96 11.86 1.14
C LEU A 78 -2.55 11.79 2.60
N LEU A 79 -3.46 11.35 3.48
CA LEU A 79 -3.18 11.23 4.91
C LEU A 79 -2.00 10.29 5.16
N ILE A 80 -2.04 9.07 4.61
CA ILE A 80 -1.00 8.07 4.87
C ILE A 80 0.32 8.49 4.24
N VAL A 81 0.30 8.99 3.01
CA VAL A 81 1.51 9.50 2.35
C VAL A 81 2.14 10.61 3.20
N SER A 82 1.32 11.54 3.71
CA SER A 82 1.80 12.64 4.54
C SER A 82 2.34 12.17 5.89
N GLN A 83 1.73 11.14 6.48
CA GLN A 83 2.25 10.54 7.72
C GLN A 83 3.62 9.88 7.50
N VAL A 84 3.75 9.10 6.44
CA VAL A 84 5.01 8.41 6.10
C VAL A 84 6.11 9.41 5.78
N LYS A 85 5.80 10.50 5.10
CA LYS A 85 6.76 11.58 4.81
C LYS A 85 7.14 12.41 6.04
N GLY A 86 6.38 12.29 7.13
CA GLY A 86 6.60 13.08 8.33
C GLY A 86 5.92 14.45 8.35
N ASP A 87 5.10 14.76 7.33
CA ASP A 87 4.37 16.04 7.26
C ASP A 87 3.21 16.08 8.24
N TYR A 88 2.59 14.93 8.52
CA TYR A 88 1.51 14.79 9.50
C TYR A 88 1.92 13.81 10.58
N LYS A 89 1.64 14.18 11.83
CA LYS A 89 1.91 13.31 12.98
C LYS A 89 0.83 12.25 13.10
N VAL A 90 1.23 11.01 13.41
CA VAL A 90 0.29 9.93 13.70
C VAL A 90 -0.16 10.06 15.15
N LYS A 91 -1.44 10.38 15.36
CA LYS A 91 -2.01 10.60 16.70
C LYS A 91 -2.90 9.46 17.16
N HIS A 92 -3.48 8.70 16.24
CA HIS A 92 -4.44 7.66 16.58
C HIS A 92 -3.71 6.41 17.09
N PRO A 93 -4.03 5.93 18.32
CA PRO A 93 -3.28 4.80 18.90
C PRO A 93 -3.43 3.50 18.12
N ASP A 94 -4.54 3.29 17.40
CA ASP A 94 -4.73 2.08 16.60
C ASP A 94 -3.93 2.10 15.31
N ILE A 95 -3.59 3.29 14.82
CA ILE A 95 -2.82 3.48 13.59
C ILE A 95 -1.32 3.46 13.87
N LEU A 96 -0.89 3.92 15.03
CA LEU A 96 0.53 4.03 15.35
C LEU A 96 1.30 2.73 15.13
N PRO A 97 0.83 1.54 15.56
CA PRO A 97 1.54 0.29 15.29
C PRO A 97 1.70 0.01 13.80
N ARG A 98 0.70 0.36 12.98
CA ARG A 98 0.77 0.18 11.52
C ARG A 98 1.80 1.10 10.91
N TYR A 99 1.79 2.38 11.31
CA TYR A 99 2.77 3.35 10.88
C TYR A 99 4.20 2.89 11.20
N LEU A 100 4.43 2.44 12.42
CA LEU A 100 5.77 1.97 12.84
C LEU A 100 6.22 0.74 12.04
N GLU A 101 5.31 -0.19 11.77
CA GLU A 101 5.61 -1.36 10.93
C GLU A 101 5.98 -0.94 9.51
N ALA A 102 5.22 -0.01 8.91
CA ALA A 102 5.53 0.50 7.58
C ALA A 102 6.91 1.18 7.53
N MET A 103 7.21 2.01 8.54
CA MET A 103 8.51 2.70 8.61
C MET A 103 9.67 1.73 8.78
N ASP A 104 9.47 0.68 9.58
CA ASP A 104 10.49 -0.37 9.75
C ASP A 104 10.78 -1.08 8.43
N LEU A 105 9.74 -1.43 7.67
CA LEU A 105 9.90 -2.07 6.37
C LEU A 105 10.59 -1.15 5.36
N LEU A 106 10.20 0.12 5.31
CA LEU A 106 10.85 1.10 4.44
C LEU A 106 12.33 1.26 4.77
N GLY A 107 12.69 1.20 6.06
CA GLY A 107 14.09 1.25 6.50
C GLY A 107 14.94 0.07 6.07
N LYS A 108 14.32 -1.04 5.65
CA LYS A 108 15.03 -2.21 5.13
C LYS A 108 15.34 -2.12 3.64
N LEU A 109 14.80 -1.11 2.96
CA LEU A 109 15.07 -0.89 1.54
C LEU A 109 16.31 -0.03 1.35
N LYS A 110 17.00 -0.24 0.24
CA LYS A 110 18.18 0.56 -0.12
C LYS A 110 17.81 2.03 -0.33
N SER A 111 16.72 2.27 -1.06
CA SER A 111 16.17 3.61 -1.23
C SER A 111 14.71 3.55 -1.64
N TYR A 112 13.96 4.58 -1.30
CA TYR A 112 12.56 4.67 -1.70
C TYR A 112 12.12 6.13 -1.81
N THR A 113 11.02 6.32 -2.57
CA THR A 113 10.21 7.54 -2.53
C THR A 113 8.76 7.13 -2.36
N ILE A 114 7.96 7.97 -1.71
CA ILE A 114 6.52 7.77 -1.60
C ILE A 114 5.80 9.00 -2.12
N LEU A 115 4.78 8.78 -2.96
CA LEU A 115 4.05 9.85 -3.65
C LEU A 115 2.55 9.64 -3.52
N TYR A 116 1.84 10.75 -3.28
CA TYR A 116 0.39 10.77 -3.45
C TYR A 116 0.07 10.87 -4.94
N VAL A 117 -0.89 10.05 -5.40
CA VAL A 117 -1.43 10.12 -6.76
C VAL A 117 -2.95 10.18 -6.68
N PRO A 118 -3.63 10.79 -7.66
CA PRO A 118 -5.08 10.72 -7.75
C PRO A 118 -5.56 9.27 -7.91
N ARG A 119 -6.79 9.01 -7.46
CA ARG A 119 -7.38 7.67 -7.49
C ARG A 119 -7.33 7.03 -8.88
N ALA A 120 -7.56 7.81 -9.93
CA ALA A 120 -7.52 7.31 -11.32
C ALA A 120 -6.16 6.72 -11.69
N GLU A 121 -5.08 7.19 -11.07
CA GLU A 121 -3.72 6.68 -11.31
C GLU A 121 -3.36 5.50 -10.40
N ASN A 122 -4.29 5.09 -9.54
CA ASN A 122 -4.15 3.93 -8.63
C ASN A 122 -5.22 2.88 -8.92
N ALA A 123 -5.75 2.87 -10.14
CA ALA A 123 -6.94 2.10 -10.50
C ALA A 123 -6.77 0.59 -10.35
N LEU A 124 -5.59 0.05 -10.67
CA LEU A 124 -5.37 -1.39 -10.58
C LEU A 124 -5.39 -1.87 -9.12
N ALA A 125 -4.72 -1.16 -8.21
CA ALA A 125 -4.77 -1.49 -6.79
C ALA A 125 -6.20 -1.36 -6.25
N ASP A 126 -6.91 -0.29 -6.63
CA ASP A 126 -8.33 -0.09 -6.26
C ASP A 126 -9.20 -1.25 -6.73
N SER A 127 -9.00 -1.73 -7.97
CA SER A 127 -9.77 -2.85 -8.51
C SER A 127 -9.55 -4.15 -7.72
N LEU A 128 -8.33 -4.36 -7.21
CA LEU A 128 -8.01 -5.52 -6.38
C LEU A 128 -8.72 -5.46 -5.02
N VAL A 129 -8.84 -4.26 -4.44
CA VAL A 129 -9.61 -4.05 -3.21
C VAL A 129 -11.08 -4.41 -3.45
N ASN A 130 -11.68 -3.88 -4.53
CA ASN A 130 -13.08 -4.12 -4.84
C ASN A 130 -13.36 -5.59 -5.14
N ALA A 131 -12.46 -6.25 -5.90
CA ALA A 131 -12.58 -7.67 -6.18
C ALA A 131 -12.55 -8.52 -4.89
N ALA A 132 -11.67 -8.19 -3.96
CA ALA A 132 -11.58 -8.89 -2.68
C ALA A 132 -12.83 -8.67 -1.82
N LEU A 133 -13.39 -7.46 -1.83
CA LEU A 133 -14.63 -7.17 -1.11
C LEU A 133 -15.83 -7.89 -1.72
N ASP A 134 -15.90 -7.95 -3.05
CA ASP A 134 -17.00 -8.63 -3.75
C ASP A 134 -16.96 -10.15 -3.57
N ALA A 135 -15.76 -10.72 -3.43
CA ALA A 135 -15.54 -12.15 -3.29
C ALA A 135 -15.60 -12.65 -1.83
N ARG A 136 -15.73 -11.75 -0.86
CA ARG A 136 -15.73 -12.13 0.56
C ARG A 136 -16.89 -13.03 0.90
N THR A 137 -16.62 -13.96 1.76
CA THR A 137 -17.65 -14.88 2.29
C THR A 137 -17.54 -14.96 3.79
#